data_bc4ad2dd8c6ac5f814a5c630ee1b72b3
#
_entry.id   bc4ad2dd8c6ac5f814a5c630ee1b72b3
#
_cell.length_a   1.000
_cell.length_b   1.000
_cell.length_c   1.000
_cell.angle_alpha   90.00
_cell.angle_beta   90.00
_cell.angle_gamma   90.00
#
_symmetry.space_group_name_H-M   'P 1'
#
loop_
_entity.id
_entity.type
_entity.pdbx_description
1 polymer ?
#
loop_
_entity_poly.entity_id
_entity_poly.type
_entity_poly.pdbx_seq_one_letter_code
_entity_poly.pdbx_strand_id
1 'polypeptide(L)'
;MHATAKNVSLTSGQIGVSPDWHCRTTEQVLANLATSDAGISSSEATRRLTRNGPNELRGATPISAWKIFGAQFTSLIIWILIGAAIVSGLLDEMADTLAILAIVLLNAFIGFYQEWNAEKSIAALKKMTAPHAEVWRDGTVTMIAAAEVVTGDVLELEAGDLVAADARLLQAASLKCIESALTGESDAVEKHAVTLKRPEVLLADRENMIFMGTSIAAGTGRAVVVATGMQTEIGRIATLIEEAGANEDTPLQQKLEAIGRVLLWAALASVALLFVLGLARGAALLEWFMTSVSLAVAAVPEGLPAVVTIALALGVLRMSRRRALVRRLPAVETLGSTNVICTDKTGTLTVGEMTVRALYVAGRTFDVTGEGYGPHGEILFEGKALDARHAGPLLEMANVLIGANNAHLTLDEGTWKVVGDPTEGALLSAGHKAGGDQHRFEVAHPKHHEIPFDSDRKRRTVVRVMPNGRWRALINGAPDELLRL
;
A
#
# COMPACT_ATOMS: atom_id res chain seq x y z
N MET A 1 34.77 -9.90 18.38
CA MET A 1 34.14 -11.23 18.39
C MET A 1 33.29 -11.32 17.14
N HIS A 2 33.73 -12.15 16.20
CA HIS A 2 33.12 -12.29 14.87
C HIS A 2 31.74 -12.95 14.99
N ALA A 3 30.68 -12.20 14.60
CA ALA A 3 29.37 -12.79 14.35
C ALA A 3 29.43 -13.47 12.97
N THR A 4 29.40 -14.78 12.97
CA THR A 4 29.24 -15.62 11.78
C THR A 4 27.91 -15.35 11.14
N ALA A 5 27.93 -14.73 9.96
CA ALA A 5 26.77 -14.65 9.08
C ALA A 5 26.36 -16.10 8.72
N LYS A 6 25.23 -16.56 9.24
CA LYS A 6 24.57 -17.76 8.74
C LYS A 6 24.09 -17.46 7.33
N ASN A 7 24.74 -18.05 6.34
CA ASN A 7 24.19 -18.19 5.00
C ASN A 7 22.84 -18.90 5.10
N VAL A 8 21.76 -18.14 5.03
CA VAL A 8 20.44 -18.67 4.73
C VAL A 8 20.47 -19.03 3.25
N SER A 9 20.75 -20.29 2.97
CA SER A 9 20.48 -20.87 1.66
C SER A 9 18.96 -20.83 1.49
N LEU A 10 18.47 -19.90 0.69
CA LEU A 10 17.13 -19.95 0.14
C LEU A 10 17.02 -21.25 -0.65
N THR A 11 16.52 -22.28 -0.01
CA THR A 11 16.02 -23.45 -0.71
C THR A 11 14.91 -22.96 -1.62
N SER A 12 15.12 -23.10 -2.92
CA SER A 12 14.14 -22.85 -4.00
C SER A 12 12.97 -23.85 -3.87
N GLY A 13 12.17 -23.69 -2.82
CA GLY A 13 10.89 -24.34 -2.60
C GLY A 13 9.80 -23.46 -3.21
N GLN A 14 9.47 -23.73 -4.47
CA GLN A 14 8.21 -23.48 -5.14
C GLN A 14 7.53 -22.11 -4.80
N ILE A 15 8.19 -21.00 -5.10
CA ILE A 15 7.49 -19.81 -5.53
C ILE A 15 6.92 -20.20 -6.90
N GLY A 16 5.63 -20.49 -6.98
CA GLY A 16 4.97 -20.86 -8.22
C GLY A 16 5.29 -19.78 -9.24
N VAL A 17 6.09 -20.14 -10.26
CA VAL A 17 6.41 -19.25 -11.37
C VAL A 17 5.07 -18.82 -11.95
N SER A 18 4.77 -17.53 -11.88
CA SER A 18 3.61 -16.96 -12.58
C SER A 18 3.70 -17.44 -14.03
N PRO A 19 2.65 -18.06 -14.59
CA PRO A 19 2.68 -18.47 -15.99
C PRO A 19 3.07 -17.26 -16.82
N ASP A 20 4.00 -17.42 -17.78
CA ASP A 20 4.52 -16.34 -18.63
C ASP A 20 3.44 -15.83 -19.60
N TRP A 21 2.36 -15.26 -19.05
CA TRP A 21 1.22 -14.77 -19.81
C TRP A 21 1.59 -13.70 -20.83
N HIS A 22 2.60 -12.88 -20.53
CA HIS A 22 3.14 -11.86 -21.43
C HIS A 22 3.84 -12.45 -22.66
N CYS A 23 4.30 -13.71 -22.59
CA CYS A 23 4.94 -14.41 -23.70
C CYS A 23 3.96 -15.22 -24.56
N ARG A 24 2.68 -15.32 -24.15
CA ARG A 24 1.67 -16.08 -24.88
C ARG A 24 0.91 -15.18 -25.84
N THR A 25 0.52 -15.74 -26.99
CA THR A 25 -0.38 -15.02 -27.90
C THR A 25 -1.78 -14.90 -27.27
N THR A 26 -2.56 -13.95 -27.72
CA THR A 26 -3.93 -13.73 -27.24
C THR A 26 -4.78 -14.99 -27.37
N GLU A 27 -4.67 -15.71 -28.48
CA GLU A 27 -5.39 -16.97 -28.73
C GLU A 27 -4.99 -18.06 -27.73
N GLN A 28 -3.68 -18.15 -27.42
CA GLN A 28 -3.19 -19.14 -26.45
C GLN A 28 -3.69 -18.81 -25.03
N VAL A 29 -3.75 -17.52 -24.67
CA VAL A 29 -4.26 -17.09 -23.35
C VAL A 29 -5.74 -17.40 -23.23
N LEU A 30 -6.55 -17.03 -24.22
CA LEU A 30 -7.99 -17.32 -24.24
C LEU A 30 -8.27 -18.83 -24.18
N ALA A 31 -7.54 -19.64 -24.97
CA ALA A 31 -7.67 -21.09 -24.95
C ALA A 31 -7.31 -21.70 -23.57
N ASN A 32 -6.19 -21.24 -22.96
CA ASN A 32 -5.75 -21.75 -21.65
C ASN A 32 -6.72 -21.39 -20.51
N LEU A 33 -7.39 -20.25 -20.63
CA LEU A 33 -8.37 -19.79 -19.65
C LEU A 33 -9.79 -20.30 -19.95
N ALA A 34 -9.98 -21.05 -21.04
CA ALA A 34 -11.28 -21.51 -21.52
C ALA A 34 -12.29 -20.35 -21.56
N THR A 35 -11.93 -19.27 -22.28
CA THR A 35 -12.75 -18.07 -22.46
C THR A 35 -12.67 -17.60 -23.94
N SER A 36 -13.40 -16.55 -24.27
CA SER A 36 -13.40 -15.91 -25.58
C SER A 36 -13.35 -14.39 -25.45
N ASP A 37 -13.21 -13.67 -26.56
CA ASP A 37 -13.29 -12.21 -26.58
C ASP A 37 -14.63 -11.65 -26.09
N ALA A 38 -15.70 -12.45 -26.13
CA ALA A 38 -17.02 -12.12 -25.59
C ALA A 38 -17.14 -12.43 -24.09
N GLY A 39 -16.05 -12.85 -23.45
CA GLY A 39 -16.01 -13.24 -22.05
C GLY A 39 -16.53 -14.65 -21.76
N ILE A 40 -16.78 -14.93 -20.49
CA ILE A 40 -17.35 -16.18 -20.00
C ILE A 40 -18.85 -16.01 -19.70
N SER A 41 -19.59 -17.09 -19.56
CA SER A 41 -20.99 -17.01 -19.13
C SER A 41 -21.07 -16.68 -17.63
N SER A 42 -22.16 -16.03 -17.22
CA SER A 42 -22.44 -15.73 -15.81
C SER A 42 -22.48 -16.97 -14.92
N SER A 43 -22.95 -18.10 -15.46
CA SER A 43 -22.94 -19.39 -14.77
C SER A 43 -21.52 -19.93 -14.56
N GLU A 44 -20.63 -19.77 -15.53
CA GLU A 44 -19.22 -20.17 -15.40
C GLU A 44 -18.48 -19.23 -14.43
N ALA A 45 -18.75 -17.92 -14.48
CA ALA A 45 -18.20 -16.96 -13.52
C ALA A 45 -18.55 -17.34 -12.07
N THR A 46 -19.81 -17.69 -11.81
CA THR A 46 -20.26 -18.13 -10.48
C THR A 46 -19.54 -19.40 -10.03
N ARG A 47 -19.34 -20.38 -10.94
CA ARG A 47 -18.57 -21.60 -10.63
C ARG A 47 -17.11 -21.30 -10.29
N ARG A 48 -16.47 -20.42 -11.07
CA ARG A 48 -15.06 -19.99 -10.81
C ARG A 48 -14.95 -19.25 -9.51
N LEU A 49 -15.89 -18.34 -9.22
CA LEU A 49 -15.92 -17.59 -7.96
C LEU A 49 -16.07 -18.54 -6.75
N THR A 50 -16.94 -19.53 -6.83
CA THR A 50 -17.11 -20.53 -5.76
C THR A 50 -15.85 -21.38 -5.55
N ARG A 51 -15.16 -21.72 -6.64
CA ARG A 51 -13.95 -22.56 -6.59
C ARG A 51 -12.72 -21.81 -6.12
N ASN A 52 -12.51 -20.58 -6.63
CA ASN A 52 -11.27 -19.81 -6.43
C ASN A 52 -11.38 -18.78 -5.29
N GLY A 53 -12.60 -18.49 -4.81
CA GLY A 53 -12.89 -17.45 -3.85
C GLY A 53 -12.98 -16.05 -4.47
N PRO A 54 -13.32 -15.03 -3.68
CA PRO A 54 -13.46 -13.65 -4.13
C PRO A 54 -12.10 -13.04 -4.51
N ASN A 55 -12.14 -12.08 -5.43
CA ASN A 55 -10.99 -11.31 -5.83
C ASN A 55 -10.66 -10.24 -4.78
N GLU A 56 -10.14 -10.67 -3.68
CA GLU A 56 -9.76 -9.83 -2.53
C GLU A 56 -8.36 -10.20 -2.05
N LEU A 57 -7.61 -9.21 -1.62
CA LEU A 57 -6.38 -9.44 -0.88
C LEU A 57 -6.76 -9.95 0.52
N ARG A 58 -6.20 -11.08 0.93
CA ARG A 58 -6.41 -11.59 2.29
C ARG A 58 -5.91 -10.52 3.26
N GLY A 59 -6.84 -9.85 3.91
CA GLY A 59 -6.51 -9.19 5.14
C GLY A 59 -6.25 -10.26 6.21
N ALA A 60 -5.38 -9.99 7.19
CA ALA A 60 -5.22 -10.88 8.34
C ALA A 60 -6.61 -11.34 8.80
N THR A 61 -6.84 -12.66 8.82
CA THR A 61 -8.11 -13.23 9.27
C THR A 61 -8.40 -12.68 10.67
N PRO A 62 -9.60 -12.13 10.93
CA PRO A 62 -9.92 -11.66 12.26
C PRO A 62 -9.71 -12.81 13.25
N ILE A 63 -8.82 -12.60 14.20
CA ILE A 63 -8.49 -13.63 15.18
C ILE A 63 -9.76 -13.84 16.02
N SER A 64 -10.23 -15.08 16.11
CA SER A 64 -11.40 -15.42 16.91
C SER A 64 -11.19 -14.98 18.37
N ALA A 65 -12.21 -14.35 18.97
CA ALA A 65 -12.19 -13.95 20.40
C ALA A 65 -11.77 -15.11 21.32
N TRP A 66 -12.24 -16.34 21.02
CA TRP A 66 -11.89 -17.53 21.78
C TRP A 66 -10.42 -17.93 21.64
N LYS A 67 -9.81 -17.66 20.46
CA LYS A 67 -8.39 -17.92 20.25
C LYS A 67 -7.52 -16.94 21.02
N ILE A 68 -7.92 -15.65 21.06
CA ILE A 68 -7.26 -14.60 21.86
C ILE A 68 -7.37 -14.98 23.37
N PHE A 69 -8.56 -15.34 23.81
CA PHE A 69 -8.77 -15.73 25.20
C PHE A 69 -7.98 -16.99 25.59
N GLY A 70 -7.98 -18.01 24.75
CA GLY A 70 -7.19 -19.24 24.96
C GLY A 70 -5.68 -18.99 24.99
N ALA A 71 -5.18 -18.06 24.17
CA ALA A 71 -3.76 -17.68 24.15
C ALA A 71 -3.27 -17.10 25.49
N GLN A 72 -4.16 -16.48 26.26
CA GLN A 72 -3.80 -15.96 27.58
C GLN A 72 -3.37 -17.08 28.56
N PHE A 73 -3.79 -18.32 28.33
CA PHE A 73 -3.46 -19.47 29.20
C PHE A 73 -2.22 -20.26 28.74
N THR A 74 -1.50 -19.81 27.72
CA THR A 74 -0.31 -20.50 27.20
C THR A 74 0.97 -20.13 27.93
N SER A 75 0.97 -19.09 28.77
CA SER A 75 2.11 -18.64 29.53
C SER A 75 2.56 -19.67 30.58
N LEU A 76 3.87 -19.94 30.65
CA LEU A 76 4.45 -20.83 31.67
C LEU A 76 4.10 -20.36 33.11
N ILE A 77 4.00 -19.07 33.31
CA ILE A 77 3.65 -18.46 34.60
C ILE A 77 2.23 -18.87 35.04
N ILE A 78 1.28 -18.84 34.11
CA ILE A 78 -0.10 -19.24 34.39
C ILE A 78 -0.18 -20.72 34.72
N TRP A 79 0.60 -21.58 34.07
CA TRP A 79 0.67 -23.00 34.40
C TRP A 79 1.24 -23.24 35.80
N ILE A 80 2.24 -22.45 36.22
CA ILE A 80 2.78 -22.52 37.60
C ILE A 80 1.70 -22.09 38.60
N LEU A 81 0.95 -21.00 38.34
CA LEU A 81 -0.17 -20.54 39.19
C LEU A 81 -1.28 -21.56 39.26
N ILE A 82 -1.67 -22.19 38.16
CA ILE A 82 -2.66 -23.27 38.16
C ILE A 82 -2.18 -24.45 38.97
N GLY A 83 -0.90 -24.82 38.80
CA GLY A 83 -0.29 -25.88 39.61
C GLY A 83 -0.32 -25.56 41.13
N ALA A 84 0.01 -24.33 41.50
CA ALA A 84 -0.05 -23.86 42.85
C ALA A 84 -1.49 -23.88 43.42
N ALA A 85 -2.49 -23.44 42.63
CA ALA A 85 -3.90 -23.48 43.01
C ALA A 85 -4.38 -24.92 43.24
N ILE A 86 -3.97 -25.87 42.41
CA ILE A 86 -4.30 -27.30 42.59
C ILE A 86 -3.70 -27.83 43.89
N VAL A 87 -2.44 -27.53 44.17
CA VAL A 87 -1.76 -27.97 45.39
C VAL A 87 -2.42 -27.36 46.62
N SER A 88 -2.72 -26.05 46.62
CA SER A 88 -3.42 -25.35 47.69
C SER A 88 -4.80 -25.95 47.96
N GLY A 89 -5.56 -26.26 46.90
CA GLY A 89 -6.87 -26.93 46.99
C GLY A 89 -6.83 -28.35 47.59
N LEU A 90 -5.76 -29.10 47.26
CA LEU A 90 -5.56 -30.45 47.83
C LEU A 90 -5.19 -30.41 49.34
N LEU A 91 -4.70 -29.27 49.78
CA LEU A 91 -4.32 -29.01 51.18
C LEU A 91 -5.44 -28.38 52.01
N ASP A 92 -6.63 -28.26 51.43
CA ASP A 92 -7.81 -27.68 52.06
C ASP A 92 -7.69 -26.14 52.35
N GLU A 93 -6.71 -25.46 51.71
CA GLU A 93 -6.52 -24.01 51.79
C GLU A 93 -7.36 -23.29 50.75
N MET A 94 -8.67 -23.34 50.89
CA MET A 94 -9.63 -22.81 49.89
C MET A 94 -9.50 -21.29 49.66
N ALA A 95 -9.11 -20.51 50.69
CA ALA A 95 -8.92 -19.06 50.54
C ALA A 95 -7.81 -18.72 49.57
N ASP A 96 -6.66 -19.41 49.63
CA ASP A 96 -5.51 -19.19 48.75
C ASP A 96 -5.79 -19.71 47.38
N THR A 97 -6.43 -20.87 47.23
CA THR A 97 -6.89 -21.41 45.97
C THR A 97 -7.78 -20.42 45.22
N LEU A 98 -8.76 -19.84 45.88
CA LEU A 98 -9.69 -18.87 45.29
C LEU A 98 -8.97 -17.57 44.94
N ALA A 99 -8.03 -17.10 45.75
CA ALA A 99 -7.22 -15.91 45.47
C ALA A 99 -6.36 -16.10 44.21
N ILE A 100 -5.65 -17.24 44.08
CA ILE A 100 -4.83 -17.54 42.92
C ILE A 100 -5.69 -17.63 41.67
N LEU A 101 -6.82 -18.36 41.71
CA LEU A 101 -7.74 -18.47 40.58
C LEU A 101 -8.32 -17.11 40.17
N ALA A 102 -8.67 -16.25 41.14
CA ALA A 102 -9.15 -14.90 40.84
C ALA A 102 -8.10 -14.06 40.13
N ILE A 103 -6.83 -14.13 40.54
CA ILE A 103 -5.72 -13.43 39.89
C ILE A 103 -5.53 -13.94 38.47
N VAL A 104 -5.50 -15.26 38.24
CA VAL A 104 -5.37 -15.87 36.92
C VAL A 104 -6.49 -15.42 35.98
N LEU A 105 -7.74 -15.47 36.45
CA LEU A 105 -8.90 -15.04 35.67
C LEU A 105 -8.88 -13.54 35.36
N LEU A 106 -8.50 -12.72 36.33
CA LEU A 106 -8.41 -11.28 36.14
C LEU A 106 -7.34 -10.90 35.13
N ASN A 107 -6.16 -11.51 35.21
CA ASN A 107 -5.09 -11.31 34.23
C ASN A 107 -5.48 -11.78 32.82
N ALA A 108 -6.11 -12.95 32.70
CA ALA A 108 -6.61 -13.45 31.42
C ALA A 108 -7.67 -12.51 30.82
N PHE A 109 -8.55 -11.94 31.66
CA PHE A 109 -9.59 -11.02 31.19
C PHE A 109 -8.98 -9.66 30.76
N ILE A 110 -8.04 -9.12 31.51
CA ILE A 110 -7.34 -7.87 31.17
C ILE A 110 -6.56 -8.04 29.85
N GLY A 111 -5.79 -9.12 29.71
CA GLY A 111 -5.04 -9.43 28.49
C GLY A 111 -5.96 -9.59 27.27
N PHE A 112 -7.04 -10.36 27.43
CA PHE A 112 -8.08 -10.52 26.40
C PHE A 112 -8.69 -9.17 25.99
N TYR A 113 -9.09 -8.34 26.92
CA TYR A 113 -9.72 -7.05 26.64
C TYR A 113 -8.78 -6.10 25.88
N GLN A 114 -7.51 -6.08 26.27
CA GLN A 114 -6.48 -5.25 25.61
C GLN A 114 -6.26 -5.71 24.16
N GLU A 115 -6.06 -7.01 23.92
CA GLU A 115 -5.80 -7.58 22.61
C GLU A 115 -7.04 -7.48 21.70
N TRP A 116 -8.24 -7.74 22.24
CA TRP A 116 -9.51 -7.58 21.51
C TRP A 116 -9.76 -6.13 21.05
N ASN A 117 -9.49 -5.14 21.89
CA ASN A 117 -9.66 -3.73 21.51
C ASN A 117 -8.63 -3.29 20.45
N ALA A 118 -7.41 -3.78 20.52
CA ALA A 118 -6.39 -3.53 19.50
C ALA A 118 -6.84 -4.06 18.12
N GLU A 119 -7.34 -5.29 18.07
CA GLU A 119 -7.81 -5.95 16.82
C GLU A 119 -9.04 -5.23 16.22
N LYS A 120 -9.98 -4.80 17.06
CA LYS A 120 -11.21 -4.13 16.64
C LYS A 120 -10.95 -2.76 15.96
N SER A 121 -9.93 -2.05 16.40
CA SER A 121 -9.54 -0.75 15.83
C SER A 121 -8.97 -0.89 14.42
N ILE A 122 -8.36 -2.01 14.09
CA ILE A 122 -7.82 -2.33 12.75
C ILE A 122 -8.94 -2.70 11.77
N ALA A 123 -9.96 -3.42 12.22
CA ALA A 123 -11.07 -3.87 11.38
C ALA A 123 -11.96 -2.71 10.88
N ALA A 124 -12.09 -1.64 11.63
CA ALA A 124 -12.91 -0.47 11.27
C ALA A 124 -12.37 0.31 10.05
N LEU A 125 -11.06 0.23 9.76
CA LEU A 125 -10.40 0.91 8.64
C LEU A 125 -10.57 0.19 7.29
N LYS A 126 -11.03 -1.06 7.27
CA LYS A 126 -11.16 -1.90 6.06
C LYS A 126 -12.46 -1.71 5.26
N LYS A 127 -13.42 -0.92 5.74
CA LYS A 127 -14.71 -0.68 5.07
C LYS A 127 -14.69 0.51 4.12
N MET A 128 -13.67 0.66 3.30
CA MET A 128 -13.73 1.57 2.15
C MET A 128 -14.39 0.84 0.98
N THR A 129 -15.31 1.53 0.30
CA THR A 129 -16.14 1.07 -0.81
C THR A 129 -15.34 0.22 -1.80
N ALA A 130 -15.77 -1.00 -2.04
CA ALA A 130 -15.13 -1.88 -3.02
C ALA A 130 -15.26 -1.25 -4.42
N PRO A 131 -14.18 -1.14 -5.20
CA PRO A 131 -14.25 -0.66 -6.57
C PRO A 131 -15.10 -1.61 -7.43
N HIS A 132 -15.70 -1.07 -8.49
CA HIS A 132 -16.43 -1.84 -9.50
C HIS A 132 -15.53 -2.10 -10.70
N ALA A 133 -15.89 -3.07 -11.53
CA ALA A 133 -15.23 -3.36 -12.79
C ALA A 133 -16.28 -3.63 -13.88
N GLU A 134 -16.01 -3.19 -15.10
CA GLU A 134 -16.79 -3.53 -16.27
C GLU A 134 -16.22 -4.80 -16.91
N VAL A 135 -17.06 -5.81 -17.06
CA VAL A 135 -16.66 -7.10 -17.62
C VAL A 135 -17.60 -7.55 -18.73
N TRP A 136 -17.05 -8.25 -19.69
CA TRP A 136 -17.80 -8.97 -20.72
C TRP A 136 -18.27 -10.32 -20.17
N ARG A 137 -19.58 -10.49 -20.02
CA ARG A 137 -20.21 -11.78 -19.68
C ARG A 137 -21.44 -11.96 -20.56
N ASP A 138 -21.66 -13.20 -21.00
CA ASP A 138 -22.77 -13.55 -21.90
C ASP A 138 -22.84 -12.67 -23.15
N GLY A 139 -21.67 -12.17 -23.63
CA GLY A 139 -21.56 -11.31 -24.80
C GLY A 139 -21.96 -9.84 -24.59
N THR A 140 -22.18 -9.41 -23.36
CA THR A 140 -22.56 -8.02 -23.00
C THR A 140 -21.63 -7.49 -21.90
N VAL A 141 -21.39 -6.15 -21.94
CA VAL A 141 -20.67 -5.47 -20.86
C VAL A 141 -21.58 -5.33 -19.66
N THR A 142 -21.08 -5.73 -18.49
CA THR A 142 -21.82 -5.68 -17.23
C THR A 142 -20.91 -5.13 -16.13
N MET A 143 -21.40 -4.16 -15.35
CA MET A 143 -20.69 -3.65 -14.18
C MET A 143 -20.91 -4.57 -13.00
N ILE A 144 -19.81 -5.06 -12.40
CA ILE A 144 -19.82 -5.94 -11.22
C ILE A 144 -18.94 -5.39 -10.12
N ALA A 145 -19.11 -5.89 -8.89
CA ALA A 145 -18.15 -5.60 -7.83
C ALA A 145 -16.78 -6.22 -8.17
N ALA A 146 -15.68 -5.49 -7.93
CA ALA A 146 -14.32 -6.00 -8.22
C ALA A 146 -14.03 -7.33 -7.51
N ALA A 147 -14.63 -7.58 -6.33
CA ALA A 147 -14.54 -8.84 -5.61
C ALA A 147 -15.14 -10.04 -6.36
N GLU A 148 -16.03 -9.80 -7.33
CA GLU A 148 -16.70 -10.84 -8.13
C GLU A 148 -15.98 -11.15 -9.45
N VAL A 149 -14.88 -10.44 -9.75
CA VAL A 149 -14.05 -10.69 -10.92
C VAL A 149 -13.33 -12.02 -10.77
N VAL A 150 -13.35 -12.84 -11.81
CA VAL A 150 -12.73 -14.17 -11.84
C VAL A 150 -11.76 -14.33 -13.01
N THR A 151 -10.83 -15.27 -12.89
CA THR A 151 -9.92 -15.59 -14.00
C THR A 151 -10.71 -16.03 -15.24
N GLY A 152 -10.39 -15.43 -16.40
CA GLY A 152 -11.11 -15.63 -17.65
C GLY A 152 -12.22 -14.62 -17.94
N ASP A 153 -12.56 -13.73 -17.02
CA ASP A 153 -13.36 -12.53 -17.36
C ASP A 153 -12.58 -11.65 -18.33
N VAL A 154 -13.28 -10.95 -19.20
CA VAL A 154 -12.69 -9.93 -20.08
C VAL A 154 -13.10 -8.56 -19.55
N LEU A 155 -12.11 -7.78 -19.11
CA LEU A 155 -12.31 -6.41 -18.62
C LEU A 155 -12.48 -5.47 -19.82
N GLU A 156 -13.43 -4.57 -19.77
CA GLU A 156 -13.48 -3.34 -20.56
C GLU A 156 -12.79 -2.25 -19.75
N LEU A 157 -11.93 -1.44 -20.36
CA LEU A 157 -11.05 -0.49 -19.70
C LEU A 157 -11.15 0.88 -20.36
N GLU A 158 -11.37 1.90 -19.54
CA GLU A 158 -11.41 3.30 -19.97
C GLU A 158 -10.56 4.19 -19.04
N ALA A 159 -10.22 5.38 -19.54
CA ALA A 159 -9.48 6.36 -18.75
C ALA A 159 -10.21 6.72 -17.46
N GLY A 160 -9.54 6.60 -16.31
CA GLY A 160 -10.09 6.81 -14.97
C GLY A 160 -10.37 5.52 -14.20
N ASP A 161 -10.35 4.36 -14.86
CA ASP A 161 -10.61 3.08 -14.21
C ASP A 161 -9.46 2.64 -13.31
N LEU A 162 -9.83 1.96 -12.22
CA LEU A 162 -8.91 1.17 -11.40
C LEU A 162 -8.91 -0.28 -11.90
N VAL A 163 -7.73 -0.82 -12.15
CA VAL A 163 -7.56 -2.20 -12.60
C VAL A 163 -7.89 -3.16 -11.45
N ALA A 164 -8.95 -3.96 -11.66
CA ALA A 164 -9.50 -4.82 -10.61
C ALA A 164 -8.69 -6.12 -10.38
N ALA A 165 -7.95 -6.60 -11.39
CA ALA A 165 -7.22 -7.86 -11.36
C ALA A 165 -6.04 -7.84 -12.34
N ASP A 166 -5.07 -8.75 -12.22
CA ASP A 166 -4.02 -8.86 -13.22
C ASP A 166 -4.59 -9.45 -14.51
N ALA A 167 -4.35 -8.76 -15.62
CA ALA A 167 -4.92 -9.16 -16.91
C ALA A 167 -3.96 -9.00 -18.07
N ARG A 168 -4.14 -9.82 -19.12
CA ARG A 168 -3.42 -9.79 -20.38
C ARG A 168 -4.23 -9.02 -21.41
N LEU A 169 -3.66 -7.97 -21.97
CA LEU A 169 -4.31 -7.16 -23.00
C LEU A 169 -4.64 -7.97 -24.24
N LEU A 170 -5.88 -7.89 -24.69
CA LEU A 170 -6.37 -8.40 -25.97
C LEU A 170 -6.36 -7.30 -27.02
N GLN A 171 -6.75 -6.09 -26.63
CA GLN A 171 -6.80 -4.89 -27.48
C GLN A 171 -6.37 -3.68 -26.63
N ALA A 172 -5.71 -2.71 -27.26
CA ALA A 172 -5.32 -1.45 -26.66
C ALA A 172 -5.36 -0.34 -27.72
N ALA A 173 -6.01 0.77 -27.40
CA ALA A 173 -6.07 1.96 -28.23
C ALA A 173 -5.54 3.16 -27.43
N SER A 174 -4.26 3.51 -27.64
CA SER A 174 -3.55 4.56 -26.90
C SER A 174 -3.66 4.39 -25.37
N LEU A 175 -3.68 3.15 -24.91
CA LEU A 175 -3.88 2.80 -23.50
C LEU A 175 -2.62 3.15 -22.72
N LYS A 176 -2.78 3.91 -21.63
CA LYS A 176 -1.71 4.26 -20.69
C LYS A 176 -2.12 3.93 -19.27
N CYS A 177 -1.21 3.28 -18.53
CA CYS A 177 -1.42 2.85 -17.15
C CYS A 177 -0.46 3.56 -16.20
N ILE A 178 -0.94 4.03 -15.05
CA ILE A 178 -0.10 4.47 -13.93
C ILE A 178 0.14 3.26 -13.04
N GLU A 179 1.39 2.80 -12.96
CA GLU A 179 1.79 1.59 -12.23
C GLU A 179 2.61 1.91 -10.97
N SER A 180 2.51 3.11 -10.45
CA SER A 180 3.29 3.59 -9.30
C SER A 180 3.20 2.70 -8.06
N ALA A 181 2.07 2.03 -7.86
CA ALA A 181 1.88 1.09 -6.75
C ALA A 181 2.81 -0.14 -6.82
N LEU A 182 3.31 -0.49 -8.01
CA LEU A 182 4.17 -1.64 -8.26
C LEU A 182 5.60 -1.26 -8.65
N THR A 183 5.77 -0.16 -9.37
CA THR A 183 7.06 0.26 -9.93
C THR A 183 7.68 1.43 -9.17
N GLY A 184 6.88 2.18 -8.40
CA GLY A 184 7.29 3.42 -7.75
C GLY A 184 7.34 4.64 -8.68
N GLU A 185 7.15 4.45 -10.01
CA GLU A 185 7.19 5.54 -10.99
C GLU A 185 5.79 6.09 -11.24
N SER A 186 5.68 7.43 -11.26
CA SER A 186 4.38 8.12 -11.43
C SER A 186 4.01 8.35 -12.90
N ASP A 187 4.96 8.15 -13.82
CA ASP A 187 4.70 8.33 -15.24
C ASP A 187 3.81 7.21 -15.78
N ALA A 188 2.88 7.60 -16.65
CA ALA A 188 1.98 6.65 -17.27
C ALA A 188 2.71 5.84 -18.36
N VAL A 189 2.71 4.51 -18.19
CA VAL A 189 3.35 3.57 -19.13
C VAL A 189 2.38 3.25 -20.26
N GLU A 190 2.84 3.33 -21.51
CA GLU A 190 2.05 2.95 -22.67
C GLU A 190 1.91 1.42 -22.75
N LYS A 191 0.71 0.95 -23.06
CA LYS A 191 0.37 -0.47 -23.06
C LYS A 191 -0.09 -0.93 -24.44
N HIS A 192 0.43 -2.08 -24.89
CA HIS A 192 0.19 -2.66 -26.20
C HIS A 192 -0.23 -4.13 -26.09
N ALA A 193 -1.06 -4.62 -27.02
CA ALA A 193 -1.48 -6.03 -27.02
C ALA A 193 -0.44 -6.99 -27.64
N VAL A 194 0.78 -6.54 -27.93
CA VAL A 194 1.85 -7.30 -28.59
C VAL A 194 2.38 -8.42 -27.69
N THR A 195 2.69 -9.58 -28.26
CA THR A 195 3.30 -10.70 -27.51
C THR A 195 4.79 -10.46 -27.28
N LEU A 196 5.24 -10.50 -26.02
CA LEU A 196 6.65 -10.37 -25.67
C LEU A 196 7.38 -11.71 -25.88
N LYS A 197 8.62 -11.64 -26.33
CA LYS A 197 9.40 -12.85 -26.67
C LYS A 197 10.32 -13.34 -25.55
N ARG A 198 10.50 -12.55 -24.49
CA ARG A 198 11.44 -12.83 -23.40
C ARG A 198 10.67 -13.16 -22.12
N PRO A 199 10.88 -14.34 -21.52
CA PRO A 199 10.25 -14.68 -20.23
C PRO A 199 10.75 -13.81 -19.06
N GLU A 200 11.99 -13.36 -19.11
CA GLU A 200 12.66 -12.63 -18.02
C GLU A 200 12.48 -11.10 -18.11
N VAL A 201 11.31 -10.65 -18.58
CA VAL A 201 10.99 -9.22 -18.64
C VAL A 201 10.57 -8.75 -17.23
N LEU A 202 11.15 -7.64 -16.79
CA LEU A 202 10.76 -7.00 -15.52
C LEU A 202 9.27 -6.63 -15.55
N LEU A 203 8.65 -6.56 -14.38
CA LEU A 203 7.22 -6.25 -14.27
C LEU A 203 6.86 -4.94 -14.98
N ALA A 204 7.66 -3.90 -14.78
CA ALA A 204 7.50 -2.57 -15.39
C ALA A 204 7.55 -2.59 -16.93
N ASP A 205 8.28 -3.54 -17.51
CA ASP A 205 8.49 -3.65 -18.97
C ASP A 205 7.47 -4.61 -19.63
N ARG A 206 6.50 -5.14 -18.86
CA ARG A 206 5.43 -5.99 -19.42
C ARG A 206 4.32 -5.11 -20.00
N GLU A 207 4.60 -4.53 -21.17
CA GLU A 207 3.70 -3.59 -21.84
C GLU A 207 2.35 -4.19 -22.24
N ASN A 208 2.24 -5.51 -22.30
CA ASN A 208 1.03 -6.22 -22.69
C ASN A 208 0.23 -6.78 -21.50
N MET A 209 0.60 -6.39 -20.29
CA MET A 209 -0.08 -6.75 -19.05
C MET A 209 -0.56 -5.49 -18.33
N ILE A 210 -1.65 -5.63 -17.60
CA ILE A 210 -2.13 -4.66 -16.60
C ILE A 210 -2.26 -5.35 -15.27
N PHE A 211 -2.10 -4.62 -14.18
CA PHE A 211 -1.97 -5.19 -12.85
C PHE A 211 -2.99 -4.62 -11.88
N MET A 212 -3.47 -5.45 -10.96
CA MET A 212 -4.39 -5.06 -9.89
C MET A 212 -3.84 -3.84 -9.11
N GLY A 213 -4.72 -2.87 -8.83
CA GLY A 213 -4.37 -1.69 -8.03
C GLY A 213 -3.67 -0.57 -8.80
N THR A 214 -3.48 -0.72 -10.11
CA THR A 214 -3.03 0.34 -11.03
C THR A 214 -4.23 1.08 -11.61
N SER A 215 -4.02 2.23 -12.25
CA SER A 215 -5.10 3.02 -12.86
C SER A 215 -4.85 3.31 -14.33
N ILE A 216 -5.93 3.39 -15.10
CA ILE A 216 -5.88 3.76 -16.52
C ILE A 216 -5.82 5.28 -16.62
N ALA A 217 -4.70 5.82 -17.11
CA ALA A 217 -4.50 7.25 -17.27
C ALA A 217 -5.12 7.81 -18.57
N ALA A 218 -5.10 7.00 -19.64
CA ALA A 218 -5.61 7.42 -20.95
C ALA A 218 -5.91 6.20 -21.83
N GLY A 219 -6.72 6.42 -22.89
CA GLY A 219 -7.05 5.42 -23.88
C GLY A 219 -8.11 4.43 -23.42
N THR A 220 -8.31 3.38 -24.23
CA THR A 220 -9.26 2.30 -23.98
C THR A 220 -8.61 0.96 -24.30
N GLY A 221 -9.12 -0.12 -23.71
CA GLY A 221 -8.59 -1.45 -23.98
C GLY A 221 -9.48 -2.57 -23.47
N ARG A 222 -9.19 -3.78 -23.94
CA ARG A 222 -9.76 -5.03 -23.42
C ARG A 222 -8.67 -5.94 -22.92
N ALA A 223 -8.91 -6.57 -21.77
CA ALA A 223 -7.94 -7.46 -21.17
C ALA A 223 -8.62 -8.68 -20.56
N VAL A 224 -8.03 -9.86 -20.73
CA VAL A 224 -8.51 -11.07 -20.08
C VAL A 224 -7.82 -11.28 -18.74
N VAL A 225 -8.59 -11.49 -17.68
CA VAL A 225 -8.12 -11.70 -16.31
C VAL A 225 -7.35 -13.02 -16.21
N VAL A 226 -6.10 -12.94 -15.78
CA VAL A 226 -5.19 -14.08 -15.64
C VAL A 226 -4.93 -14.47 -14.19
N ALA A 227 -5.05 -13.51 -13.25
CA ALA A 227 -4.89 -13.76 -11.82
C ALA A 227 -5.79 -12.84 -11.01
N THR A 228 -6.27 -13.34 -9.85
CA THR A 228 -7.16 -12.64 -8.92
C THR A 228 -6.67 -12.77 -7.47
N GLY A 229 -7.02 -11.82 -6.62
CA GLY A 229 -6.73 -11.83 -5.17
C GLY A 229 -5.24 -12.03 -4.86
N MET A 230 -4.94 -13.01 -4.01
CA MET A 230 -3.57 -13.31 -3.57
C MET A 230 -2.66 -13.86 -4.69
N GLN A 231 -3.22 -14.22 -5.86
CA GLN A 231 -2.44 -14.70 -7.00
C GLN A 231 -1.97 -13.55 -7.91
N THR A 232 -2.45 -12.33 -7.71
CA THR A 232 -1.99 -11.12 -8.42
C THR A 232 -0.58 -10.71 -7.95
N GLU A 233 0.10 -9.86 -8.70
CA GLU A 233 1.44 -9.38 -8.31
C GLU A 233 1.37 -8.62 -6.98
N ILE A 234 0.35 -7.80 -6.77
CA ILE A 234 0.15 -7.12 -5.47
C ILE A 234 -0.20 -8.10 -4.34
N GLY A 235 -0.92 -9.18 -4.65
CA GLY A 235 -1.21 -10.27 -3.71
C GLY A 235 0.05 -11.04 -3.30
N ARG A 236 0.98 -11.27 -4.24
CA ARG A 236 2.29 -11.89 -3.97
C ARG A 236 3.16 -10.99 -3.08
N ILE A 237 3.19 -9.68 -3.34
CA ILE A 237 3.87 -8.71 -2.47
C ILE A 237 3.26 -8.75 -1.07
N ALA A 238 1.93 -8.78 -0.96
CA ALA A 238 1.25 -8.88 0.33
C ALA A 238 1.64 -10.17 1.09
N THR A 239 1.74 -11.32 0.39
CA THR A 239 2.20 -12.59 0.98
C THR A 239 3.64 -12.49 1.49
N LEU A 240 4.55 -11.92 0.69
CA LEU A 240 5.95 -11.73 1.10
C LEU A 240 6.09 -10.82 2.32
N ILE A 241 5.28 -9.77 2.40
CA ILE A 241 5.23 -8.88 3.56
C ILE A 241 4.66 -9.61 4.79
N GLU A 242 3.65 -10.47 4.61
CA GLU A 242 3.06 -11.26 5.69
C GLU A 242 4.07 -12.30 6.21
N GLU A 243 4.77 -13.02 5.33
CA GLU A 243 5.81 -13.99 5.69
C GLU A 243 7.00 -13.32 6.39
N ALA A 244 7.45 -12.16 5.91
CA ALA A 244 8.51 -11.39 6.54
C ALA A 244 8.11 -10.83 7.92
N GLY A 245 6.82 -10.53 8.12
CA GLY A 245 6.31 -9.95 9.37
C GLY A 245 5.73 -10.94 10.39
N ALA A 246 5.56 -12.21 10.01
CA ALA A 246 4.81 -13.18 10.82
C ALA A 246 5.61 -13.80 12.00
N ASN A 247 6.93 -13.69 12.01
CA ASN A 247 7.78 -14.48 12.93
C ASN A 247 8.85 -13.67 13.70
N GLU A 248 8.80 -12.37 13.73
CA GLU A 248 9.80 -11.60 14.48
C GLU A 248 9.17 -10.89 15.68
N ASP A 249 9.45 -11.44 16.89
CA ASP A 249 9.31 -10.69 18.14
C ASP A 249 10.14 -9.42 18.05
N THR A 250 9.59 -8.31 18.51
CA THR A 250 10.33 -7.05 18.52
C THR A 250 11.57 -7.15 19.42
N PRO A 251 12.61 -6.32 19.19
CA PRO A 251 13.78 -6.29 20.05
C PRO A 251 13.46 -6.12 21.54
N LEU A 252 12.41 -5.38 21.87
CA LEU A 252 11.94 -5.21 23.26
C LEU A 252 11.30 -6.49 23.77
N GLN A 253 10.46 -7.16 22.99
CA GLN A 253 9.84 -8.43 23.38
C GLN A 253 10.91 -9.48 23.66
N GLN A 254 11.91 -9.61 22.79
CA GLN A 254 13.06 -10.53 22.98
C GLN A 254 13.84 -10.21 24.26
N LYS A 255 14.10 -8.91 24.55
CA LYS A 255 14.77 -8.49 25.78
C LYS A 255 13.93 -8.76 27.01
N LEU A 256 12.61 -8.49 26.94
CA LEU A 256 11.68 -8.75 28.04
C LEU A 256 11.57 -10.25 28.33
N GLU A 257 11.52 -11.08 27.30
CA GLU A 257 11.52 -12.53 27.48
C GLU A 257 12.84 -13.03 28.10
N ALA A 258 13.98 -12.46 27.67
CA ALA A 258 15.26 -12.78 28.26
C ALA A 258 15.35 -12.39 29.74
N ILE A 259 14.86 -11.19 30.10
CA ILE A 259 14.78 -10.72 31.49
C ILE A 259 13.81 -11.62 32.29
N GLY A 260 12.63 -11.94 31.72
CA GLY A 260 11.67 -12.84 32.34
C GLY A 260 12.27 -14.21 32.66
N ARG A 261 13.04 -14.79 31.73
CA ARG A 261 13.76 -16.05 31.97
C ARG A 261 14.80 -15.95 33.09
N VAL A 262 15.56 -14.86 33.13
CA VAL A 262 16.55 -14.65 34.21
C VAL A 262 15.85 -14.53 35.57
N LEU A 263 14.79 -13.75 35.65
CA LEU A 263 14.00 -13.58 36.87
C LEU A 263 13.35 -14.89 37.31
N LEU A 264 12.82 -15.68 36.37
CA LEU A 264 12.25 -16.99 36.65
C LEU A 264 13.30 -17.95 37.27
N TRP A 265 14.48 -18.03 36.66
CA TRP A 265 15.56 -18.87 37.19
C TRP A 265 16.07 -18.38 38.56
N ALA A 266 16.18 -17.08 38.74
CA ALA A 266 16.53 -16.49 40.05
C ALA A 266 15.47 -16.79 41.15
N ALA A 267 14.17 -16.69 40.79
CA ALA A 267 13.08 -17.06 41.68
C ALA A 267 13.13 -18.56 42.03
N LEU A 268 13.26 -19.44 41.06
CA LEU A 268 13.36 -20.88 41.27
C LEU A 268 14.55 -21.26 42.15
N ALA A 269 15.73 -20.64 41.91
CA ALA A 269 16.91 -20.86 42.76
C ALA A 269 16.70 -20.40 44.18
N SER A 270 16.06 -19.24 44.38
CA SER A 270 15.71 -18.71 45.71
C SER A 270 14.74 -19.62 46.46
N VAL A 271 13.71 -20.09 45.75
CA VAL A 271 12.72 -21.04 46.28
C VAL A 271 13.40 -22.37 46.67
N ALA A 272 14.24 -22.93 45.82
CA ALA A 272 14.96 -24.16 46.14
C ALA A 272 15.87 -23.99 47.35
N LEU A 273 16.59 -22.86 47.42
CA LEU A 273 17.46 -22.54 48.57
C LEU A 273 16.63 -22.45 49.87
N LEU A 274 15.53 -21.73 49.87
CA LEU A 274 14.64 -21.56 51.04
C LEU A 274 14.05 -22.90 51.45
N PHE A 275 13.59 -23.69 50.49
CA PHE A 275 13.07 -25.04 50.75
C PHE A 275 14.11 -25.94 51.45
N VAL A 276 15.35 -25.98 50.92
CA VAL A 276 16.45 -26.76 51.50
C VAL A 276 16.77 -26.27 52.95
N LEU A 277 16.84 -24.93 53.12
CA LEU A 277 17.10 -24.36 54.45
C LEU A 277 15.98 -24.67 55.48
N GLY A 278 14.72 -24.67 55.04
CA GLY A 278 13.58 -25.04 55.86
C GLY A 278 13.64 -26.51 56.31
N LEU A 279 13.93 -27.40 55.39
CA LEU A 279 14.15 -28.82 55.68
C LEU A 279 15.31 -29.02 56.69
N ALA A 280 16.43 -28.33 56.49
CA ALA A 280 17.60 -28.40 57.37
C ALA A 280 17.31 -27.92 58.81
N ARG A 281 16.27 -27.05 58.96
CA ARG A 281 15.79 -26.57 60.28
C ARG A 281 14.73 -27.46 60.91
N GLY A 282 14.34 -28.57 60.25
CA GLY A 282 13.32 -29.51 60.77
C GLY A 282 11.90 -29.02 60.61
N ALA A 283 11.62 -28.07 59.73
CA ALA A 283 10.29 -27.60 59.46
C ALA A 283 9.42 -28.66 58.74
N ALA A 284 8.11 -28.61 58.93
CA ALA A 284 7.21 -29.52 58.24
C ALA A 284 7.31 -29.35 56.74
N LEU A 285 7.56 -30.42 55.98
CA LEU A 285 7.85 -30.42 54.56
C LEU A 285 6.75 -29.70 53.76
N LEU A 286 5.50 -29.92 54.11
CA LEU A 286 4.34 -29.38 53.42
C LEU A 286 4.21 -27.87 53.64
N GLU A 287 4.33 -27.38 54.85
CA GLU A 287 4.23 -25.97 55.22
C GLU A 287 5.33 -25.12 54.54
N TRP A 288 6.56 -25.63 54.52
CA TRP A 288 7.67 -24.98 53.84
C TRP A 288 7.58 -25.04 52.32
N PHE A 289 7.01 -26.14 51.75
CA PHE A 289 6.73 -26.22 50.34
C PHE A 289 5.74 -25.12 49.91
N MET A 290 4.64 -24.97 50.62
CA MET A 290 3.63 -23.93 50.37
C MET A 290 4.21 -22.52 50.49
N THR A 291 4.97 -22.24 51.54
CA THR A 291 5.65 -20.94 51.73
C THR A 291 6.60 -20.65 50.54
N SER A 292 7.34 -21.67 50.11
CA SER A 292 8.27 -21.52 48.98
C SER A 292 7.53 -21.27 47.66
N VAL A 293 6.41 -21.93 47.43
CA VAL A 293 5.57 -21.72 46.22
C VAL A 293 4.94 -20.32 46.28
N SER A 294 4.41 -19.88 47.43
CA SER A 294 3.86 -18.53 47.57
C SER A 294 4.91 -17.45 47.32
N LEU A 295 6.13 -17.66 47.76
CA LEU A 295 7.24 -16.75 47.44
C LEU A 295 7.63 -16.76 45.96
N ALA A 296 7.59 -17.94 45.31
CA ALA A 296 7.84 -18.04 43.89
C ALA A 296 6.84 -17.21 43.05
N VAL A 297 5.56 -17.32 43.41
CA VAL A 297 4.46 -16.56 42.80
C VAL A 297 4.65 -15.04 43.00
N ALA A 298 4.96 -14.63 44.26
CA ALA A 298 5.19 -13.22 44.56
C ALA A 298 6.42 -12.60 43.87
N ALA A 299 7.41 -13.43 43.48
CA ALA A 299 8.63 -13.00 42.80
C ALA A 299 8.45 -12.76 41.27
N VAL A 300 7.33 -13.21 40.69
CA VAL A 300 7.09 -13.07 39.24
C VAL A 300 6.55 -11.69 38.92
N PRO A 301 7.21 -10.91 38.02
CA PRO A 301 6.74 -9.57 37.67
C PRO A 301 5.58 -9.60 36.68
N GLU A 302 4.38 -9.96 37.12
CA GLU A 302 3.18 -10.12 36.27
C GLU A 302 2.74 -8.82 35.58
N GLY A 303 3.08 -7.64 36.16
CA GLY A 303 2.72 -6.34 35.60
C GLY A 303 3.56 -5.89 34.40
N LEU A 304 4.69 -6.53 34.09
CA LEU A 304 5.63 -6.04 33.08
C LEU A 304 5.04 -6.02 31.66
N PRO A 305 4.37 -7.06 31.15
CA PRO A 305 3.72 -7.03 29.84
C PRO A 305 2.62 -5.96 29.74
N ALA A 306 1.84 -5.80 30.79
CA ALA A 306 0.76 -4.81 30.83
C ALA A 306 1.30 -3.37 30.76
N VAL A 307 2.37 -3.05 31.51
CA VAL A 307 3.00 -1.72 31.48
C VAL A 307 3.55 -1.41 30.09
N VAL A 308 4.20 -2.36 29.44
CA VAL A 308 4.72 -2.20 28.07
C VAL A 308 3.58 -1.96 27.07
N THR A 309 2.53 -2.75 27.12
CA THR A 309 1.36 -2.59 26.25
C THR A 309 0.71 -1.21 26.43
N ILE A 310 0.55 -0.75 27.66
CA ILE A 310 0.01 0.60 27.95
C ILE A 310 0.94 1.68 27.41
N ALA A 311 2.25 1.54 27.59
CA ALA A 311 3.23 2.52 27.09
C ALA A 311 3.20 2.60 25.53
N LEU A 312 3.14 1.46 24.85
CA LEU A 312 3.00 1.40 23.40
C LEU A 312 1.68 1.98 22.92
N ALA A 313 0.56 1.67 23.60
CA ALA A 313 -0.75 2.23 23.26
C ALA A 313 -0.78 3.77 23.40
N LEU A 314 -0.16 4.32 24.45
CA LEU A 314 0.01 5.78 24.59
C LEU A 314 0.89 6.36 23.48
N GLY A 315 1.91 5.62 23.02
CA GLY A 315 2.72 5.96 21.86
C GLY A 315 1.87 6.08 20.60
N VAL A 316 1.06 5.06 20.29
CA VAL A 316 0.11 5.07 19.16
C VAL A 316 -0.83 6.26 19.23
N LEU A 317 -1.41 6.53 20.41
CA LEU A 317 -2.34 7.66 20.58
C LEU A 317 -1.65 9.01 20.30
N ARG A 318 -0.40 9.20 20.73
CA ARG A 318 0.38 10.40 20.42
C ARG A 318 0.70 10.53 18.94
N MET A 319 1.05 9.44 18.28
CA MET A 319 1.33 9.39 16.84
C MET A 319 0.06 9.70 16.04
N SER A 320 -1.07 9.12 16.40
CA SER A 320 -2.38 9.38 15.76
C SER A 320 -2.76 10.86 15.83
N ARG A 321 -2.54 11.53 16.96
CA ARG A 321 -2.74 12.99 17.10
C ARG A 321 -1.85 13.81 16.15
N ARG A 322 -0.73 13.25 15.70
CA ARG A 322 0.18 13.84 14.70
C ARG A 322 -0.08 13.31 13.28
N ARG A 323 -1.26 12.73 13.03
CA ARG A 323 -1.68 12.15 11.74
C ARG A 323 -0.81 10.98 11.25
N ALA A 324 -0.07 10.34 12.14
CA ALA A 324 0.66 9.10 11.86
C ALA A 324 -0.22 7.91 12.24
N LEU A 325 -0.70 7.17 11.23
CA LEU A 325 -1.53 5.99 11.42
C LEU A 325 -0.65 4.77 11.69
N VAL A 326 -0.75 4.22 12.89
CA VAL A 326 -0.04 3.00 13.28
C VAL A 326 -1.02 1.81 13.25
N ARG A 327 -0.70 0.80 12.46
CA ARG A 327 -1.55 -0.39 12.30
C ARG A 327 -1.26 -1.51 13.31
N ARG A 328 -0.06 -1.56 13.88
CA ARG A 328 0.38 -2.59 14.84
C ARG A 328 1.11 -1.93 16.00
N LEU A 329 0.80 -2.31 17.25
CA LEU A 329 1.47 -1.79 18.45
C LEU A 329 3.00 -1.95 18.41
N PRO A 330 3.54 -3.11 17.97
CA PRO A 330 4.99 -3.29 17.85
C PRO A 330 5.70 -2.31 16.91
N ALA A 331 4.98 -1.78 15.91
CA ALA A 331 5.57 -0.83 14.96
C ALA A 331 6.04 0.49 15.62
N VAL A 332 5.44 0.90 16.75
CA VAL A 332 5.87 2.09 17.51
C VAL A 332 7.26 1.88 18.10
N GLU A 333 7.52 0.69 18.62
CA GLU A 333 8.82 0.33 19.16
C GLU A 333 9.88 0.25 18.05
N THR A 334 9.57 -0.47 16.97
CA THR A 334 10.46 -0.64 15.82
C THR A 334 10.84 0.72 15.24
N LEU A 335 9.86 1.64 15.08
CA LEU A 335 10.13 3.00 14.61
C LEU A 335 11.07 3.76 15.55
N GLY A 336 10.91 3.61 16.87
CA GLY A 336 11.75 4.26 17.89
C GLY A 336 13.18 3.73 17.95
N SER A 337 13.43 2.50 17.52
CA SER A 337 14.73 1.83 17.51
C SER A 337 15.40 1.77 16.13
N THR A 338 14.72 2.30 15.09
CA THR A 338 15.22 2.30 13.71
C THR A 338 16.43 3.20 13.55
N ASN A 339 17.49 2.70 12.95
CA ASN A 339 18.72 3.42 12.60
C ASN A 339 18.98 3.47 11.09
N VAL A 340 18.19 2.75 10.30
CA VAL A 340 18.23 2.76 8.83
C VAL A 340 16.80 2.94 8.32
N ILE A 341 16.60 3.92 7.45
CA ILE A 341 15.31 4.21 6.82
C ILE A 341 15.45 3.99 5.32
N CYS A 342 14.71 3.04 4.78
CA CYS A 342 14.56 2.84 3.33
C CYS A 342 13.26 3.50 2.90
N THR A 343 13.34 4.48 2.02
CA THR A 343 12.17 5.24 1.58
C THR A 343 12.14 5.32 0.06
N ASP A 344 10.95 5.29 -0.50
CA ASP A 344 10.73 5.63 -1.90
C ASP A 344 10.80 7.16 -2.09
N LYS A 345 11.12 7.59 -3.30
CA LYS A 345 11.19 9.02 -3.66
C LYS A 345 9.79 9.54 -3.99
N THR A 346 9.11 8.91 -4.95
CA THR A 346 7.91 9.45 -5.59
C THR A 346 6.66 9.18 -4.75
N GLY A 347 5.88 10.21 -4.42
CA GLY A 347 4.68 10.08 -3.58
C GLY A 347 4.96 9.82 -2.09
N THR A 348 6.25 9.69 -1.69
CA THR A 348 6.68 9.47 -0.29
C THR A 348 7.52 10.65 0.20
N LEU A 349 8.69 10.90 -0.40
CA LEU A 349 9.50 12.09 -0.12
C LEU A 349 8.98 13.31 -0.88
N THR A 350 8.38 13.09 -2.04
CA THR A 350 7.72 14.10 -2.84
C THR A 350 6.20 13.87 -2.80
N VAL A 351 5.44 14.90 -3.16
CA VAL A 351 3.96 14.81 -3.24
C VAL A 351 3.51 14.02 -4.48
N GLY A 352 4.42 13.77 -5.44
CA GLY A 352 4.09 13.16 -6.73
C GLY A 352 3.45 14.14 -7.72
N GLU A 353 3.57 15.43 -7.46
CA GLU A 353 3.07 16.49 -8.33
C GLU A 353 4.22 17.20 -9.02
N MET A 354 4.02 17.57 -10.28
CA MET A 354 4.97 18.40 -11.02
C MET A 354 4.61 19.87 -10.88
N THR A 355 5.62 20.72 -10.72
CA THR A 355 5.42 22.16 -10.63
C THR A 355 6.47 22.89 -11.46
N VAL A 356 6.04 23.75 -12.36
CA VAL A 356 6.95 24.65 -13.10
C VAL A 356 7.48 25.72 -12.13
N ARG A 357 8.79 25.82 -11.99
CA ARG A 357 9.47 26.77 -11.12
C ARG A 357 10.09 27.95 -11.86
N ALA A 358 10.45 27.76 -13.10
CA ALA A 358 11.03 28.80 -13.94
C ALA A 358 10.59 28.68 -15.39
N LEU A 359 10.49 29.82 -16.07
CA LEU A 359 10.24 29.95 -17.49
C LEU A 359 11.39 30.71 -18.14
N TYR A 360 11.92 30.19 -19.24
CA TYR A 360 12.92 30.89 -20.05
C TYR A 360 12.31 31.26 -21.40
N VAL A 361 12.16 32.53 -21.66
CA VAL A 361 11.57 33.04 -22.90
C VAL A 361 12.21 34.37 -23.31
N ALA A 362 12.47 34.54 -24.61
CA ALA A 362 13.08 35.74 -25.19
C ALA A 362 14.39 36.18 -24.48
N GLY A 363 15.23 35.19 -24.10
CA GLY A 363 16.53 35.44 -23.47
C GLY A 363 16.46 35.83 -22.00
N ARG A 364 15.30 35.71 -21.35
CA ARG A 364 15.07 36.04 -19.93
C ARG A 364 14.50 34.88 -19.16
N THR A 365 14.90 34.75 -17.90
CA THR A 365 14.36 33.76 -16.96
C THR A 365 13.36 34.44 -16.03
N PHE A 366 12.22 33.80 -15.81
CA PHE A 366 11.15 34.21 -14.93
C PHE A 366 10.91 33.14 -13.89
N ASP A 367 10.86 33.50 -12.62
CA ASP A 367 10.50 32.55 -11.56
C ASP A 367 8.97 32.41 -11.46
N VAL A 368 8.50 31.20 -11.18
CA VAL A 368 7.09 30.90 -11.03
C VAL A 368 6.80 30.49 -9.59
N THR A 369 5.94 31.22 -8.91
CA THR A 369 5.52 30.93 -7.53
C THR A 369 4.30 30.00 -7.49
N GLY A 370 3.92 29.59 -6.28
CA GLY A 370 2.83 28.63 -6.05
C GLY A 370 3.28 27.18 -6.18
N GLU A 371 2.50 26.27 -5.62
CA GLU A 371 2.81 24.83 -5.51
C GLU A 371 1.71 24.00 -6.15
N GLY A 372 2.07 22.76 -6.53
CA GLY A 372 1.15 21.81 -7.14
C GLY A 372 0.52 22.33 -8.43
N TYR A 373 -0.70 21.82 -8.69
CA TYR A 373 -1.44 22.13 -9.91
C TYR A 373 -2.34 23.39 -9.81
N GLY A 374 -2.35 24.07 -8.66
CA GLY A 374 -3.15 25.28 -8.48
C GLY A 374 -2.80 26.36 -9.54
N PRO A 375 -3.81 26.97 -10.19
CA PRO A 375 -3.59 28.04 -11.17
C PRO A 375 -3.20 29.37 -10.50
N HIS A 376 -3.03 29.38 -9.19
CA HIS A 376 -2.70 30.56 -8.39
C HIS A 376 -1.20 30.66 -8.17
N GLY A 377 -0.66 31.86 -8.35
CA GLY A 377 0.74 32.17 -8.20
C GLY A 377 1.10 33.39 -9.04
N GLU A 378 2.35 33.80 -8.96
CA GLU A 378 2.87 34.98 -9.64
C GLU A 378 4.06 34.59 -10.52
N ILE A 379 4.24 35.33 -11.60
CA ILE A 379 5.47 35.31 -12.39
C ILE A 379 6.35 36.42 -11.90
N LEU A 380 7.56 36.09 -11.49
CA LEU A 380 8.54 37.09 -11.00
C LEU A 380 9.64 37.28 -12.02
N PHE A 381 10.01 38.54 -12.22
CA PHE A 381 11.22 38.92 -12.93
C PHE A 381 12.12 39.70 -12.00
N GLU A 382 13.35 39.23 -11.79
CA GLU A 382 14.31 39.81 -10.81
C GLU A 382 13.68 40.01 -9.42
N GLY A 383 12.87 39.04 -8.97
CA GLY A 383 12.21 39.03 -7.67
C GLY A 383 10.99 39.96 -7.55
N LYS A 384 10.55 40.60 -8.63
CA LYS A 384 9.38 41.50 -8.64
C LYS A 384 8.24 40.84 -9.43
N ALA A 385 7.03 40.88 -8.89
CA ALA A 385 5.83 40.37 -9.58
C ALA A 385 5.61 41.13 -10.89
N LEU A 386 5.39 40.37 -11.96
CA LEU A 386 5.12 40.88 -13.30
C LEU A 386 3.71 40.52 -13.73
N ASP A 387 2.94 41.50 -14.22
CA ASP A 387 1.70 41.17 -14.92
C ASP A 387 2.03 40.59 -16.32
N ALA A 388 2.03 39.26 -16.37
CA ALA A 388 2.42 38.49 -17.57
C ALA A 388 1.54 38.82 -18.79
N ARG A 389 0.31 39.35 -18.59
CA ARG A 389 -0.60 39.73 -19.67
C ARG A 389 -0.04 40.94 -20.50
N HIS A 390 0.82 41.71 -19.93
CA HIS A 390 1.46 42.84 -20.60
C HIS A 390 2.86 42.53 -21.19
N ALA A 391 3.34 41.31 -20.96
CA ALA A 391 4.64 40.85 -21.48
C ALA A 391 4.42 39.92 -22.69
N GLY A 392 4.36 40.48 -23.90
CA GLY A 392 4.02 39.78 -25.12
C GLY A 392 4.64 38.39 -25.33
N PRO A 393 5.99 38.21 -25.21
CA PRO A 393 6.59 36.89 -25.34
C PRO A 393 6.13 35.86 -24.26
N LEU A 394 5.87 36.35 -23.04
CA LEU A 394 5.42 35.47 -21.95
C LEU A 394 3.97 35.01 -22.16
N LEU A 395 3.11 35.92 -22.65
CA LEU A 395 1.73 35.58 -23.02
C LEU A 395 1.68 34.58 -24.20
N GLU A 396 2.55 34.75 -25.20
CA GLU A 396 2.69 33.76 -26.28
C GLU A 396 3.12 32.40 -25.78
N MET A 397 4.06 32.34 -24.84
CA MET A 397 4.45 31.11 -24.19
C MET A 397 3.28 30.49 -23.41
N ALA A 398 2.52 31.27 -22.64
CA ALA A 398 1.32 30.81 -21.95
C ALA A 398 0.30 30.19 -22.92
N ASN A 399 0.09 30.82 -24.07
CA ASN A 399 -0.78 30.31 -25.11
C ASN A 399 -0.31 28.95 -25.67
N VAL A 400 1.01 28.75 -25.78
CA VAL A 400 1.58 27.44 -26.21
C VAL A 400 1.39 26.38 -25.11
N LEU A 401 1.67 26.72 -23.84
CA LEU A 401 1.52 25.83 -22.72
C LEU A 401 0.08 25.33 -22.54
N ILE A 402 -0.88 26.21 -22.80
CA ILE A 402 -2.33 25.89 -22.77
C ILE A 402 -2.78 25.20 -24.06
N GLY A 403 -2.39 25.75 -25.20
CA GLY A 403 -2.93 25.33 -26.49
C GLY A 403 -2.41 23.99 -27.01
N ALA A 404 -1.23 23.55 -26.58
CA ALA A 404 -0.67 22.26 -26.91
C ALA A 404 -0.88 21.23 -25.78
N ASN A 405 -2.04 21.26 -25.13
CA ASN A 405 -2.33 20.53 -23.90
C ASN A 405 -3.72 19.87 -23.98
N ASN A 406 -3.90 18.71 -23.34
CA ASN A 406 -5.17 18.02 -23.19
C ASN A 406 -5.56 17.82 -21.72
N ALA A 407 -4.68 18.18 -20.78
CA ALA A 407 -5.02 18.09 -19.37
C ALA A 407 -6.07 19.14 -18.98
N HIS A 408 -6.79 18.84 -17.92
CA HIS A 408 -7.73 19.75 -17.28
C HIS A 408 -7.43 19.86 -15.80
N LEU A 409 -7.56 21.06 -15.24
CA LEU A 409 -7.46 21.31 -13.82
C LEU A 409 -8.84 21.24 -13.19
N THR A 410 -9.00 20.43 -12.15
CA THR A 410 -10.24 20.30 -11.38
C THR A 410 -9.99 20.63 -9.92
N LEU A 411 -10.96 21.28 -9.27
CA LEU A 411 -10.90 21.55 -7.84
C LEU A 411 -11.75 20.49 -7.11
N ASP A 412 -11.08 19.64 -6.33
CA ASP A 412 -11.72 18.59 -5.56
C ASP A 412 -11.39 18.77 -4.08
N GLU A 413 -12.41 18.91 -3.23
CA GLU A 413 -12.29 19.16 -1.78
C GLU A 413 -11.27 20.25 -1.39
N GLY A 414 -11.19 21.31 -2.20
CA GLY A 414 -10.27 22.45 -1.96
C GLY A 414 -8.83 22.21 -2.44
N THR A 415 -8.54 21.08 -3.08
CA THR A 415 -7.23 20.75 -3.67
C THR A 415 -7.35 20.69 -5.19
N TRP A 416 -6.42 21.33 -5.89
CA TRP A 416 -6.34 21.25 -7.35
C TRP A 416 -5.75 19.93 -7.80
N LYS A 417 -6.44 19.24 -8.68
CA LYS A 417 -6.02 17.98 -9.29
C LYS A 417 -5.94 18.12 -10.80
N VAL A 418 -5.13 17.26 -11.42
CA VAL A 418 -5.02 17.13 -12.88
C VAL A 418 -5.83 15.93 -13.34
N VAL A 419 -6.62 16.14 -14.37
CA VAL A 419 -7.19 15.07 -15.19
C VAL A 419 -6.38 15.06 -16.49
N GLY A 420 -5.57 14.01 -16.69
CA GLY A 420 -4.65 13.88 -17.80
C GLY A 420 -3.20 13.65 -17.36
N ASP A 421 -2.25 13.91 -18.24
CA ASP A 421 -0.82 13.74 -17.97
C ASP A 421 -0.30 14.74 -16.93
N PRO A 422 0.49 14.31 -15.91
CA PRO A 422 1.02 15.19 -14.88
C PRO A 422 1.89 16.33 -15.40
N THR A 423 2.68 16.08 -16.44
CA THR A 423 3.54 17.09 -17.07
C THR A 423 2.67 18.14 -17.76
N GLU A 424 1.65 17.72 -18.51
CA GLU A 424 0.70 18.62 -19.14
C GLU A 424 -0.06 19.46 -18.09
N GLY A 425 -0.43 18.87 -16.95
CA GLY A 425 -1.05 19.58 -15.85
C GLY A 425 -0.17 20.68 -15.28
N ALA A 426 1.14 20.42 -15.09
CA ALA A 426 2.10 21.41 -14.64
C ALA A 426 2.25 22.57 -15.65
N LEU A 427 2.33 22.25 -16.93
CA LEU A 427 2.39 23.23 -18.01
C LEU A 427 1.12 24.09 -18.07
N LEU A 428 -0.05 23.47 -17.92
CA LEU A 428 -1.34 24.16 -17.87
C LEU A 428 -1.43 25.14 -16.69
N SER A 429 -1.04 24.67 -15.49
CA SER A 429 -0.96 25.53 -14.30
C SER A 429 -0.03 26.75 -14.52
N ALA A 430 1.15 26.52 -15.11
CA ALA A 430 2.07 27.60 -15.45
C ALA A 430 1.49 28.57 -16.48
N GLY A 431 0.80 28.07 -17.49
CA GLY A 431 0.09 28.86 -18.49
C GLY A 431 -0.96 29.78 -17.86
N HIS A 432 -1.74 29.28 -16.89
CA HIS A 432 -2.68 30.08 -16.12
C HIS A 432 -1.99 31.16 -15.28
N LYS A 433 -0.92 30.82 -14.57
CA LYS A 433 -0.11 31.79 -13.78
C LYS A 433 0.50 32.88 -14.66
N ALA A 434 0.83 32.54 -15.90
CA ALA A 434 1.30 33.50 -16.90
C ALA A 434 0.17 34.29 -17.60
N GLY A 435 -1.05 34.26 -17.08
CA GLY A 435 -2.18 35.05 -17.55
C GLY A 435 -2.99 34.44 -18.69
N GLY A 436 -2.71 33.20 -19.06
CA GLY A 436 -3.52 32.44 -20.03
C GLY A 436 -4.84 31.95 -19.43
N ASP A 437 -5.83 31.73 -20.29
CA ASP A 437 -7.14 31.18 -19.92
C ASP A 437 -7.49 30.07 -20.91
N GLN A 438 -7.53 28.83 -20.44
CA GLN A 438 -7.73 27.65 -21.29
C GLN A 438 -9.06 27.73 -22.05
N HIS A 439 -10.15 28.06 -21.36
CA HIS A 439 -11.47 28.09 -21.99
C HIS A 439 -11.56 29.18 -23.08
N ARG A 440 -11.10 30.37 -22.76
CA ARG A 440 -11.07 31.48 -23.76
C ARG A 440 -10.17 31.17 -24.95
N PHE A 441 -9.02 30.54 -24.66
CA PHE A 441 -8.09 30.15 -25.72
C PHE A 441 -8.70 29.10 -26.64
N GLU A 442 -9.36 28.07 -26.11
CA GLU A 442 -9.98 27.00 -26.88
C GLU A 442 -11.13 27.49 -27.75
N VAL A 443 -11.96 28.42 -27.21
CA VAL A 443 -13.04 29.04 -27.98
C VAL A 443 -12.47 29.90 -29.12
N ALA A 444 -11.43 30.67 -28.88
CA ALA A 444 -10.80 31.55 -29.88
C ALA A 444 -9.95 30.80 -30.89
N HIS A 445 -9.40 29.65 -30.53
CA HIS A 445 -8.48 28.85 -31.32
C HIS A 445 -8.90 27.37 -31.33
N PRO A 446 -9.97 27.01 -32.03
CA PRO A 446 -10.42 25.62 -32.06
C PRO A 446 -9.34 24.64 -32.54
N LYS A 447 -9.29 23.48 -31.89
CA LYS A 447 -8.39 22.40 -32.31
C LYS A 447 -8.83 21.84 -33.66
N HIS A 448 -7.89 21.81 -34.62
CA HIS A 448 -8.12 21.26 -35.95
C HIS A 448 -7.58 19.85 -36.08
N HIS A 449 -6.34 19.62 -35.59
CA HIS A 449 -5.68 18.32 -35.66
C HIS A 449 -4.71 18.16 -34.50
N GLU A 450 -4.46 16.92 -34.14
CA GLU A 450 -3.51 16.58 -33.09
C GLU A 450 -2.66 15.39 -33.52
N ILE A 451 -1.36 15.50 -33.28
CA ILE A 451 -0.43 14.39 -33.30
C ILE A 451 0.00 14.20 -31.86
N PRO A 452 -0.46 13.12 -31.19
CA PRO A 452 -0.18 12.86 -29.78
C PRO A 452 1.32 12.80 -29.48
N PHE A 453 1.68 12.84 -28.19
CA PHE A 453 3.04 12.60 -27.76
C PHE A 453 3.46 11.18 -28.17
N ASP A 454 4.64 11.09 -28.70
CA ASP A 454 5.27 9.84 -29.13
C ASP A 454 6.69 9.82 -28.60
N SER A 455 7.10 8.71 -27.96
CA SER A 455 8.41 8.57 -27.32
C SER A 455 9.58 8.59 -28.29
N ASP A 456 9.37 8.17 -29.55
CA ASP A 456 10.42 8.23 -30.58
C ASP A 456 10.58 9.65 -31.10
N ARG A 457 9.46 10.37 -31.26
CA ARG A 457 9.44 11.78 -31.66
C ARG A 457 9.74 12.72 -30.50
N LYS A 458 9.56 12.30 -29.27
CA LYS A 458 9.69 13.06 -28.02
C LYS A 458 8.96 14.41 -28.02
N ARG A 459 7.87 14.52 -28.76
CA ARG A 459 7.06 15.72 -28.89
C ARG A 459 5.62 15.44 -29.28
N ARG A 460 4.77 16.37 -28.88
CA ARG A 460 3.37 16.45 -29.26
C ARG A 460 3.15 17.68 -30.13
N THR A 461 2.22 17.62 -31.07
CA THR A 461 1.84 18.74 -31.92
C THR A 461 0.33 18.89 -31.97
N VAL A 462 -0.16 20.10 -31.64
CA VAL A 462 -1.58 20.45 -31.77
C VAL A 462 -1.72 21.56 -32.78
N VAL A 463 -2.51 21.35 -33.83
CA VAL A 463 -2.81 22.34 -34.84
C VAL A 463 -4.11 23.07 -34.47
N ARG A 464 -4.04 24.37 -34.34
CA ARG A 464 -5.16 25.25 -33.99
C ARG A 464 -5.52 26.18 -35.14
N VAL A 465 -6.80 26.49 -35.26
CA VAL A 465 -7.31 27.49 -36.20
C VAL A 465 -7.22 28.87 -35.55
N MET A 466 -6.50 29.80 -36.17
CA MET A 466 -6.36 31.16 -35.66
C MET A 466 -7.56 32.01 -36.09
N PRO A 467 -7.88 33.13 -35.39
CA PRO A 467 -9.00 34.01 -35.73
C PRO A 467 -8.95 34.57 -37.16
N ASN A 468 -7.76 34.61 -37.76
CA ASN A 468 -7.55 35.02 -39.15
C ASN A 468 -7.74 33.88 -40.18
N GLY A 469 -8.24 32.72 -39.76
CA GLY A 469 -8.41 31.52 -40.58
C GLY A 469 -7.15 30.75 -40.94
N ARG A 470 -5.98 31.18 -40.44
CA ARG A 470 -4.72 30.44 -40.64
C ARG A 470 -4.59 29.33 -39.61
N TRP A 471 -3.79 28.33 -39.94
CA TRP A 471 -3.42 27.26 -39.00
C TRP A 471 -2.12 27.57 -38.33
N ARG A 472 -2.02 27.23 -37.04
CA ARG A 472 -0.80 27.36 -36.24
C ARG A 472 -0.56 26.03 -35.52
N ALA A 473 0.63 25.48 -35.71
CA ALA A 473 1.07 24.31 -34.96
C ALA A 473 1.70 24.78 -33.62
N LEU A 474 1.19 24.24 -32.53
CA LEU A 474 1.74 24.41 -31.18
C LEU A 474 2.39 23.10 -30.80
N ILE A 475 3.65 23.14 -30.37
CA ILE A 475 4.46 21.95 -30.16
C ILE A 475 5.05 21.98 -28.75
N ASN A 476 4.84 20.89 -28.00
CA ASN A 476 5.48 20.59 -26.71
C ASN A 476 6.38 19.38 -26.88
N GLY A 477 7.57 19.39 -26.30
CA GLY A 477 8.46 18.24 -26.35
C GLY A 477 9.85 18.50 -25.77
N ALA A 478 10.73 17.52 -25.90
CA ALA A 478 12.10 17.58 -25.45
C ALA A 478 12.86 18.72 -26.16
N PRO A 479 13.61 19.57 -25.42
CA PRO A 479 14.28 20.73 -25.99
C PRO A 479 15.26 20.39 -27.10
N ASP A 480 16.00 19.30 -26.98
CA ASP A 480 16.95 18.80 -27.97
C ASP A 480 16.27 18.42 -29.30
N GLU A 481 15.07 17.91 -29.26
CA GLU A 481 14.29 17.58 -30.46
C GLU A 481 13.60 18.81 -31.06
N LEU A 482 13.13 19.75 -30.21
CA LEU A 482 12.50 20.98 -30.71
C LEU A 482 13.52 21.94 -31.35
N LEU A 483 14.76 21.95 -30.88
CA LEU A 483 15.84 22.78 -31.46
C LEU A 483 16.34 22.27 -32.80
N ARG A 484 15.98 21.03 -33.20
CA ARG A 484 16.31 20.46 -34.53
C ARG A 484 15.26 20.74 -35.60
N LEU A 485 14.08 21.25 -35.22
CA LEU A 485 13.02 21.67 -36.14
C LEU A 485 13.28 23.05 -36.74
#